data_112ff2b2d0e82f847ec214561f8a5eb1
#
_entry.id   112ff2b2d0e82f847ec214561f8a5eb1
#
_cell.length_a   1.000
_cell.length_b   1.000
_cell.length_c   1.000
_cell.angle_alpha   90.00
_cell.angle_beta   90.00
_cell.angle_gamma   90.00
#
_symmetry.space_group_name_H-M   'P 1'
#
loop_
_entity.id
_entity.type
_entity.pdbx_description
1 polymer ?
#
loop_
_entity_poly.entity_id
_entity_poly.type
_entity_poly.pdbx_seq_one_letter_code
_entity_poly.pdbx_strand_id
1 'polypeptide(L)'
;MNGSEEMIKKIMVIGVLALAIMGCSEKEKTVYKQIELDTKDALEEYASLNEKITDNQPVDAAKLEALIAKVKAKYTDEKIRELSQNTGKGEQEDPNTYKGHCVALLGYLPKYSEILIKDIKSYDHNELHLNESKKRWANFYQSRMEQYAVECDAADDLIKESKGK
;
A
#
# COMPACT_ATOMS: atom_id res chain seq x y z
N MET A 1 -56.85 -7.49 -29.04
CA MET A 1 -55.42 -7.39 -29.31
C MET A 1 -54.78 -6.33 -28.46
N ASN A 2 -54.77 -6.43 -27.13
CA ASN A 2 -54.17 -5.39 -26.23
C ASN A 2 -53.44 -5.96 -25.03
N GLY A 3 -53.20 -7.28 -24.97
CA GLY A 3 -52.56 -7.88 -23.78
C GLY A 3 -51.02 -8.01 -23.85
N SER A 4 -50.42 -7.98 -25.03
CA SER A 4 -49.00 -8.20 -25.20
C SER A 4 -48.14 -6.93 -24.98
N GLU A 5 -48.66 -5.76 -25.34
CA GLU A 5 -47.95 -4.49 -25.13
C GLU A 5 -47.85 -4.08 -23.65
N GLU A 6 -48.87 -4.37 -22.86
CA GLU A 6 -48.87 -4.08 -21.44
C GLU A 6 -47.90 -4.98 -20.66
N MET A 7 -47.75 -6.23 -21.09
CA MET A 7 -46.84 -7.18 -20.50
C MET A 7 -45.36 -6.82 -20.78
N ILE A 8 -45.07 -6.34 -22.00
CA ILE A 8 -43.72 -5.89 -22.39
C ILE A 8 -43.30 -4.64 -21.61
N LYS A 9 -44.21 -3.69 -21.37
CA LYS A 9 -43.92 -2.49 -20.57
C LYS A 9 -43.66 -2.81 -19.10
N LYS A 10 -44.36 -3.78 -18.50
CA LYS A 10 -44.10 -4.23 -17.12
C LYS A 10 -42.78 -4.96 -16.97
N ILE A 11 -42.36 -5.74 -17.98
CA ILE A 11 -41.06 -6.44 -17.95
C ILE A 11 -39.89 -5.45 -18.09
N MET A 12 -40.07 -4.40 -18.93
CA MET A 12 -39.01 -3.37 -19.05
C MET A 12 -38.80 -2.54 -17.79
N VAL A 13 -39.88 -2.24 -17.07
CA VAL A 13 -39.76 -1.47 -15.82
C VAL A 13 -39.09 -2.29 -14.70
N ILE A 14 -39.33 -3.61 -14.64
CA ILE A 14 -38.69 -4.48 -13.66
C ILE A 14 -37.19 -4.69 -13.99
N GLY A 15 -36.84 -4.76 -15.27
CA GLY A 15 -35.43 -4.90 -15.71
C GLY A 15 -34.58 -3.68 -15.40
N VAL A 16 -35.12 -2.47 -15.45
CA VAL A 16 -34.40 -1.23 -15.13
C VAL A 16 -34.24 -1.03 -13.65
N LEU A 17 -35.20 -1.46 -12.83
CA LEU A 17 -35.05 -1.40 -11.35
C LEU A 17 -34.03 -2.43 -10.80
N ALA A 18 -33.91 -3.59 -11.45
CA ALA A 18 -32.94 -4.62 -11.03
C ALA A 18 -31.48 -4.22 -11.29
N LEU A 19 -31.23 -3.37 -12.29
CA LEU A 19 -29.88 -2.84 -12.57
C LEU A 19 -29.47 -1.70 -11.63
N ALA A 20 -30.40 -1.05 -10.97
CA ALA A 20 -30.10 0.01 -9.98
C ALA A 20 -29.72 -0.53 -8.61
N ILE A 21 -29.90 -1.84 -8.32
CA ILE A 21 -29.58 -2.45 -7.02
C ILE A 21 -28.22 -3.18 -7.06
N MET A 22 -27.62 -3.36 -8.23
CA MET A 22 -26.25 -3.88 -8.36
C MET A 22 -25.18 -2.78 -8.34
N GLY A 23 -25.50 -1.59 -7.82
CA GLY A 23 -24.49 -0.71 -7.26
C GLY A 23 -23.98 -1.37 -6.00
N CYS A 24 -23.05 -2.35 -6.12
CA CYS A 24 -22.18 -2.72 -5.02
C CYS A 24 -21.61 -1.40 -4.51
N SER A 25 -22.03 -0.98 -3.31
CA SER A 25 -21.31 0.04 -2.59
C SER A 25 -19.90 -0.56 -2.37
N GLU A 26 -18.97 -0.28 -3.29
CA GLU A 26 -17.57 -0.33 -2.92
C GLU A 26 -17.51 0.54 -1.68
N LYS A 27 -17.40 -0.12 -0.51
CA LYS A 27 -17.19 0.58 0.74
C LYS A 27 -16.01 1.49 0.48
N GLU A 28 -16.25 2.78 0.54
CA GLU A 28 -15.24 3.80 0.28
C GLU A 28 -14.03 3.45 1.13
N LYS A 29 -12.93 3.06 0.46
CA LYS A 29 -11.71 2.63 1.15
C LYS A 29 -11.20 3.83 1.93
N THR A 30 -10.85 3.63 3.19
CA THR A 30 -10.23 4.72 3.95
C THR A 30 -8.91 5.11 3.28
N VAL A 31 -8.45 6.32 3.52
CA VAL A 31 -7.14 6.79 3.01
C VAL A 31 -5.99 5.88 3.48
N TYR A 32 -6.11 5.30 4.66
CA TYR A 32 -5.09 4.40 5.23
C TYR A 32 -5.07 3.04 4.55
N LYS A 33 -6.23 2.45 4.26
CA LYS A 33 -6.32 1.23 3.46
C LYS A 33 -5.78 1.45 2.04
N GLN A 34 -5.99 2.63 1.48
CA GLN A 34 -5.43 2.96 0.18
C GLN A 34 -3.90 3.09 0.24
N ILE A 35 -3.33 3.63 1.33
CA ILE A 35 -1.87 3.68 1.53
C ILE A 35 -1.29 2.26 1.58
N GLU A 36 -1.89 1.36 2.35
CA GLU A 36 -1.44 -0.04 2.43
C GLU A 36 -1.42 -0.67 1.04
N LEU A 37 -2.50 -0.55 0.26
CA LEU A 37 -2.59 -1.11 -1.07
C LEU A 37 -1.58 -0.50 -2.06
N ASP A 38 -1.38 0.81 -2.02
CA ASP A 38 -0.48 1.50 -2.93
C ASP A 38 1.01 1.24 -2.64
N THR A 39 1.34 0.85 -1.42
CA THR A 39 2.72 0.55 -1.01
C THR A 39 3.06 -0.94 -1.09
N LYS A 40 2.07 -1.81 -1.15
CA LYS A 40 2.21 -3.26 -1.10
C LYS A 40 3.18 -3.81 -2.16
N ASP A 41 2.93 -3.51 -3.44
CA ASP A 41 3.77 -4.03 -4.54
C ASP A 41 5.24 -3.60 -4.40
N ALA A 42 5.48 -2.37 -3.94
CA ALA A 42 6.83 -1.86 -3.73
C ALA A 42 7.52 -2.54 -2.54
N LEU A 43 6.78 -2.84 -1.48
CA LEU A 43 7.31 -3.55 -0.31
C LEU A 43 7.63 -5.01 -0.66
N GLU A 44 6.76 -5.69 -1.40
CA GLU A 44 6.99 -7.06 -1.88
C GLU A 44 8.21 -7.14 -2.81
N GLU A 45 8.37 -6.16 -3.71
CA GLU A 45 9.54 -6.11 -4.60
C GLU A 45 10.83 -5.83 -3.81
N TYR A 46 10.79 -4.96 -2.81
CA TYR A 46 11.92 -4.73 -1.91
C TYR A 46 12.34 -6.02 -1.21
N ALA A 47 11.38 -6.76 -0.64
CA ALA A 47 11.63 -8.02 0.03
C ALA A 47 12.25 -9.07 -0.92
N SER A 48 11.70 -9.20 -2.13
CA SER A 48 12.24 -10.09 -3.16
C SER A 48 13.67 -9.76 -3.56
N LEU A 49 14.00 -8.48 -3.73
CA LEU A 49 15.36 -8.06 -4.02
C LEU A 49 16.33 -8.34 -2.87
N ASN A 50 15.87 -8.10 -1.62
CA ASN A 50 16.67 -8.36 -0.44
C ASN A 50 16.96 -9.87 -0.26
N GLU A 51 15.99 -10.73 -0.54
CA GLU A 51 16.17 -12.18 -0.55
C GLU A 51 17.22 -12.60 -1.60
N LYS A 52 17.08 -12.14 -2.83
CA LYS A 52 18.06 -12.42 -3.90
C LYS A 52 19.47 -11.97 -3.54
N ILE A 53 19.61 -10.79 -2.91
CA ILE A 53 20.88 -10.29 -2.40
C ILE A 53 21.47 -11.24 -1.37
N THR A 54 20.63 -11.71 -0.43
CA THR A 54 21.06 -12.62 0.63
C THR A 54 21.53 -13.94 0.04
N ASP A 55 20.88 -14.41 -1.02
CA ASP A 55 21.20 -15.65 -1.72
C ASP A 55 22.28 -15.51 -2.82
N ASN A 56 22.90 -14.35 -2.93
CA ASN A 56 23.89 -14.00 -3.97
C ASN A 56 23.35 -14.22 -5.39
N GLN A 57 22.08 -13.94 -5.62
CA GLN A 57 21.46 -14.01 -6.94
C GLN A 57 21.56 -12.68 -7.68
N PRO A 58 21.53 -12.69 -9.02
CA PRO A 58 21.47 -11.47 -9.81
C PRO A 58 20.23 -10.65 -9.48
N VAL A 59 20.38 -9.33 -9.36
CA VAL A 59 19.32 -8.41 -9.02
C VAL A 59 19.22 -7.26 -10.04
N ASP A 60 17.98 -6.86 -10.32
CA ASP A 60 17.66 -5.69 -11.13
C ASP A 60 16.72 -4.78 -10.32
N ALA A 61 17.11 -3.54 -10.18
CA ALA A 61 16.35 -2.55 -9.39
C ALA A 61 15.29 -1.82 -10.21
N ALA A 62 15.22 -1.99 -11.52
CA ALA A 62 14.36 -1.17 -12.39
C ALA A 62 12.87 -1.25 -12.00
N LYS A 63 12.38 -2.42 -11.62
CA LYS A 63 11.00 -2.60 -11.18
C LYS A 63 10.73 -1.86 -9.86
N LEU A 64 11.61 -1.99 -8.88
CA LEU A 64 11.49 -1.27 -7.60
C LEU A 64 11.55 0.24 -7.81
N GLU A 65 12.44 0.75 -8.67
CA GLU A 65 12.49 2.17 -9.03
C GLU A 65 11.16 2.67 -9.58
N ALA A 66 10.56 1.93 -10.50
CA ALA A 66 9.27 2.29 -11.09
C ALA A 66 8.14 2.30 -10.05
N LEU A 67 8.12 1.33 -9.13
CA LEU A 67 7.14 1.26 -8.04
C LEU A 67 7.31 2.40 -7.04
N ILE A 68 8.54 2.71 -6.64
CA ILE A 68 8.83 3.84 -5.75
C ILE A 68 8.48 5.17 -6.41
N ALA A 69 8.74 5.33 -7.70
CA ALA A 69 8.33 6.52 -8.44
C ALA A 69 6.80 6.74 -8.40
N LYS A 70 6.01 5.67 -8.52
CA LYS A 70 4.54 5.74 -8.39
C LYS A 70 4.11 6.16 -6.99
N VAL A 71 4.72 5.58 -5.94
CA VAL A 71 4.42 5.96 -4.55
C VAL A 71 4.73 7.44 -4.33
N LYS A 72 5.92 7.91 -4.73
CA LYS A 72 6.33 9.33 -4.58
C LYS A 72 5.45 10.29 -5.38
N ALA A 73 5.02 9.91 -6.58
CA ALA A 73 4.13 10.74 -7.40
C ALA A 73 2.74 10.90 -6.75
N LYS A 74 2.23 9.86 -6.08
CA LYS A 74 0.93 9.90 -5.40
C LYS A 74 1.00 10.55 -4.01
N TYR A 75 2.07 10.31 -3.28
CA TYR A 75 2.29 10.78 -1.93
C TYR A 75 3.49 11.73 -1.89
N THR A 76 3.23 12.99 -2.28
CA THR A 76 4.21 14.06 -2.20
C THR A 76 4.52 14.42 -0.74
N ASP A 77 5.65 15.08 -0.48
CA ASP A 77 6.03 15.54 0.86
C ASP A 77 4.94 16.40 1.51
N GLU A 78 4.23 17.18 0.72
CA GLU A 78 3.11 17.99 1.19
C GLU A 78 1.95 17.11 1.64
N LYS A 79 1.60 16.08 0.86
CA LYS A 79 0.55 15.12 1.21
C LYS A 79 0.89 14.30 2.44
N ILE A 80 2.14 13.85 2.55
CA ILE A 80 2.62 13.13 3.74
C ILE A 80 2.52 14.03 4.97
N ARG A 81 2.90 15.31 4.87
CA ARG A 81 2.79 16.26 5.98
C ARG A 81 1.33 16.51 6.37
N GLU A 82 0.42 16.65 5.42
CA GLU A 82 -1.02 16.75 5.68
C GLU A 82 -1.55 15.54 6.45
N LEU A 83 -1.20 14.34 5.99
CA LEU A 83 -1.58 13.09 6.66
C LEU A 83 -0.99 13.00 8.07
N SER A 84 0.25 13.44 8.27
CA SER A 84 0.92 13.44 9.58
C SER A 84 0.22 14.32 10.61
N GLN A 85 -0.42 15.40 10.19
CA GLN A 85 -1.15 16.30 11.09
C GLN A 85 -2.40 15.64 11.67
N ASN A 86 -2.92 14.62 11.01
CA ASN A 86 -4.09 13.86 11.42
C ASN A 86 -3.76 12.61 12.24
N THR A 87 -2.48 12.37 12.55
CA THR A 87 -2.05 11.27 13.41
C THR A 87 -1.96 11.75 14.86
N GLY A 88 -2.71 11.14 15.75
CA GLY A 88 -2.64 11.45 17.17
C GLY A 88 -1.38 10.87 17.83
N LYS A 89 -1.10 11.35 19.03
CA LYS A 89 -0.19 10.68 19.97
C LYS A 89 -1.09 9.93 20.94
N GLY A 90 -1.23 8.65 20.77
CA GLY A 90 -2.12 7.85 21.58
C GLY A 90 -1.47 6.58 22.11
N GLU A 91 -2.24 5.84 22.87
CA GLU A 91 -1.89 4.49 23.28
C GLU A 91 -1.88 3.53 22.10
N GLN A 92 -1.32 2.34 22.24
CA GLN A 92 -1.14 1.38 21.17
C GLN A 92 -2.46 0.98 20.47
N GLU A 93 -3.57 1.05 21.18
CA GLU A 93 -4.92 0.75 20.65
C GLU A 93 -5.62 1.98 20.04
N ASP A 94 -5.01 3.16 20.09
CA ASP A 94 -5.56 4.36 19.47
C ASP A 94 -5.41 4.28 17.94
N PRO A 95 -6.52 4.36 17.18
CA PRO A 95 -6.48 4.37 15.71
C PRO A 95 -5.54 5.44 15.13
N ASN A 96 -5.30 6.52 15.87
CA ASN A 96 -4.38 7.57 15.43
C ASN A 96 -2.91 7.12 15.47
N THR A 97 -2.54 6.24 16.39
CA THR A 97 -1.19 5.65 16.44
C THR A 97 -0.96 4.75 15.23
N TYR A 98 -1.91 3.89 14.89
CA TYR A 98 -1.83 3.05 13.69
C TYR A 98 -1.80 3.88 12.39
N LYS A 99 -2.56 4.98 12.33
CA LYS A 99 -2.45 5.96 11.24
C LYS A 99 -1.03 6.52 11.10
N GLY A 100 -0.34 6.75 12.22
CA GLY A 100 1.06 7.15 12.26
C GLY A 100 1.97 6.14 11.57
N HIS A 101 1.72 4.85 11.70
CA HIS A 101 2.47 3.80 11.01
C HIS A 101 2.26 3.83 9.50
N CYS A 102 1.05 4.13 9.01
CA CYS A 102 0.81 4.34 7.58
C CYS A 102 1.63 5.50 7.02
N VAL A 103 1.68 6.61 7.74
CA VAL A 103 2.49 7.77 7.34
C VAL A 103 3.99 7.46 7.40
N ALA A 104 4.42 6.72 8.43
CA ALA A 104 5.81 6.27 8.55
C ALA A 104 6.20 5.35 7.38
N LEU A 105 5.33 4.42 6.97
CA LEU A 105 5.55 3.56 5.81
C LEU A 105 5.77 4.39 4.53
N LEU A 106 4.97 5.42 4.28
CA LEU A 106 5.12 6.32 3.14
C LEU A 106 6.48 7.04 3.12
N GLY A 107 7.03 7.37 4.28
CA GLY A 107 8.33 8.03 4.37
C GLY A 107 9.51 7.06 4.29
N TYR A 108 9.40 5.91 4.93
CA TYR A 108 10.52 4.95 5.04
C TYR A 108 10.68 4.06 3.82
N LEU A 109 9.59 3.61 3.20
CA LEU A 109 9.67 2.74 2.03
C LEU A 109 10.46 3.39 0.88
N PRO A 110 10.17 4.61 0.41
CA PRO A 110 11.00 5.25 -0.61
C PRO A 110 12.45 5.42 -0.18
N LYS A 111 12.67 5.89 1.06
CA LYS A 111 14.01 6.15 1.58
C LYS A 111 14.89 4.90 1.60
N TYR A 112 14.39 3.79 2.09
CA TYR A 112 15.16 2.55 2.19
C TYR A 112 15.30 1.86 0.83
N SER A 113 14.29 1.98 -0.02
CA SER A 113 14.40 1.51 -1.40
C SER A 113 15.46 2.27 -2.19
N GLU A 114 15.57 3.58 -2.03
CA GLU A 114 16.62 4.38 -2.68
C GLU A 114 18.02 3.98 -2.23
N ILE A 115 18.21 3.65 -0.95
CA ILE A 115 19.48 3.13 -0.43
C ILE A 115 19.81 1.80 -1.10
N LEU A 116 18.85 0.86 -1.14
CA LEU A 116 19.04 -0.44 -1.76
C LEU A 116 19.34 -0.32 -3.26
N ILE A 117 18.56 0.47 -3.97
CA ILE A 117 18.75 0.75 -5.41
C ILE A 117 20.15 1.32 -5.69
N LYS A 118 20.59 2.28 -4.87
CA LYS A 118 21.93 2.86 -4.98
C LYS A 118 23.00 1.80 -4.78
N ASP A 119 22.82 0.95 -3.80
CA ASP A 119 23.74 -0.15 -3.54
C ASP A 119 23.78 -1.14 -4.71
N ILE A 120 22.63 -1.55 -5.24
CA ILE A 120 22.55 -2.41 -6.42
C ILE A 120 23.27 -1.79 -7.62
N LYS A 121 23.04 -0.52 -7.90
CA LYS A 121 23.65 0.19 -9.02
C LYS A 121 25.15 0.47 -8.88
N SER A 122 25.66 0.43 -7.66
CA SER A 122 27.10 0.66 -7.40
C SER A 122 27.93 -0.59 -7.65
N TYR A 123 27.33 -1.75 -7.79
CA TYR A 123 28.00 -3.01 -8.09
C TYR A 123 27.80 -3.34 -9.57
N ASP A 124 28.91 -3.35 -10.30
CA ASP A 124 28.91 -3.66 -11.72
C ASP A 124 28.57 -5.15 -11.94
N HIS A 125 27.70 -5.43 -12.92
CA HIS A 125 27.45 -6.77 -13.45
C HIS A 125 26.68 -7.80 -12.62
N ASN A 126 25.45 -7.54 -12.24
CA ASN A 126 24.54 -8.61 -11.78
C ASN A 126 24.98 -9.44 -10.55
N GLU A 127 26.14 -9.15 -9.99
CA GLU A 127 26.63 -9.78 -8.77
C GLU A 127 26.62 -8.77 -7.62
N LEU A 128 25.62 -8.88 -6.79
CA LEU A 128 25.53 -8.02 -5.63
C LEU A 128 26.32 -8.63 -4.46
N HIS A 129 27.55 -8.23 -4.32
CA HIS A 129 28.35 -8.51 -3.14
C HIS A 129 28.13 -7.42 -2.07
N LEU A 130 26.91 -7.35 -1.50
CA LEU A 130 26.73 -6.56 -0.29
C LEU A 130 27.57 -7.21 0.80
N ASN A 131 28.41 -6.40 1.47
CA ASN A 131 29.07 -6.88 2.67
C ASN A 131 28.02 -7.21 3.75
N GLU A 132 28.38 -8.03 4.71
CA GLU A 132 27.47 -8.48 5.78
C GLU A 132 26.80 -7.33 6.54
N SER A 133 27.46 -6.19 6.67
CA SER A 133 26.88 -5.01 7.30
C SER A 133 25.70 -4.45 6.50
N LYS A 134 25.83 -4.34 5.17
CA LYS A 134 24.77 -3.85 4.30
C LYS A 134 23.57 -4.82 4.25
N LYS A 135 23.84 -6.14 4.20
CA LYS A 135 22.80 -7.17 4.30
C LYS A 135 22.00 -7.06 5.59
N ARG A 136 22.69 -6.86 6.73
CA ARG A 136 22.02 -6.66 8.02
C ARG A 136 21.13 -5.42 8.03
N TRP A 137 21.61 -4.32 7.45
CA TRP A 137 20.83 -3.10 7.36
C TRP A 137 19.61 -3.27 6.43
N ALA A 138 19.76 -3.92 5.28
CA ALA A 138 18.65 -4.19 4.38
C ALA A 138 17.56 -5.05 5.04
N ASN A 139 17.95 -6.11 5.78
CA ASN A 139 17.03 -6.93 6.56
C ASN A 139 16.34 -6.14 7.69
N PHE A 140 17.07 -5.29 8.38
CA PHE A 140 16.50 -4.43 9.42
C PHE A 140 15.46 -3.47 8.85
N TYR A 141 15.75 -2.82 7.72
CA TYR A 141 14.82 -1.92 7.06
C TYR A 141 13.57 -2.65 6.55
N GLN A 142 13.74 -3.83 5.97
CA GLN A 142 12.64 -4.68 5.55
C GLN A 142 11.71 -5.00 6.73
N SER A 143 12.24 -5.53 7.81
CA SER A 143 11.46 -5.86 9.02
C SER A 143 10.70 -4.65 9.56
N ARG A 144 11.31 -3.46 9.53
CA ARG A 144 10.64 -2.24 9.98
C ARG A 144 9.50 -1.83 9.07
N MET A 145 9.69 -1.91 7.76
CA MET A 145 8.64 -1.58 6.79
C MET A 145 7.49 -2.59 6.84
N GLU A 146 7.78 -3.88 7.01
CA GLU A 146 6.78 -4.92 7.21
C GLU A 146 5.96 -4.69 8.49
N GLN A 147 6.61 -4.33 9.59
CA GLN A 147 5.92 -3.94 10.82
C GLN A 147 4.98 -2.76 10.58
N TYR A 148 5.45 -1.69 9.94
CA TYR A 148 4.60 -0.54 9.63
C TYR A 148 3.43 -0.90 8.69
N ALA A 149 3.62 -1.81 7.75
CA ALA A 149 2.55 -2.27 6.87
C ALA A 149 1.45 -3.02 7.64
N VAL A 150 1.82 -3.92 8.55
CA VAL A 150 0.89 -4.65 9.42
C VAL A 150 0.11 -3.71 10.34
N GLU A 151 0.80 -2.77 10.97
CA GLU A 151 0.19 -1.78 11.85
C GLU A 151 -0.72 -0.81 11.07
N CYS A 152 -0.36 -0.49 9.83
CA CYS A 152 -1.18 0.33 8.95
C CYS A 152 -2.48 -0.40 8.54
N ASP A 153 -2.43 -1.69 8.25
CA ASP A 153 -3.63 -2.49 7.94
C ASP A 153 -4.58 -2.53 9.15
N ALA A 154 -4.05 -2.72 10.36
CA ALA A 154 -4.83 -2.68 11.59
C ALA A 154 -5.54 -1.34 11.83
N ALA A 155 -4.99 -0.22 11.35
CA ALA A 155 -5.61 1.10 11.49
C ALA A 155 -6.99 1.19 10.84
N ASP A 156 -7.19 0.53 9.71
CA ASP A 156 -8.47 0.56 8.99
C ASP A 156 -9.57 -0.17 9.77
N ASP A 157 -9.25 -1.29 10.38
CA ASP A 157 -10.20 -2.08 11.16
C ASP A 157 -10.61 -1.35 12.45
N LEU A 158 -9.69 -0.75 13.18
CA LEU A 158 -9.97 0.05 14.36
C LEU A 158 -10.82 1.28 14.05
N ILE A 159 -10.60 1.93 12.90
CA ILE A 159 -11.43 3.06 12.47
C ILE A 159 -12.87 2.61 12.19
N LYS A 160 -13.06 1.42 11.62
CA LYS A 160 -14.40 0.87 11.38
C LYS A 160 -15.11 0.53 12.69
N GLU A 161 -14.42 -0.10 13.62
CA GLU A 161 -14.97 -0.43 14.94
C GLU A 161 -15.37 0.81 15.75
N SER A 162 -14.57 1.87 15.69
CA SER A 162 -14.86 3.13 16.38
C SER A 162 -16.07 3.87 15.83
N LYS A 163 -16.41 3.68 14.54
CA LYS A 163 -17.58 4.29 13.88
C LYS A 163 -18.86 3.47 14.07
N GLY A 164 -18.75 2.22 14.50
CA GLY A 164 -19.88 1.32 14.74
C GLY A 164 -20.45 1.41 16.15
N LYS A 165 -19.87 2.22 17.03
CA LYS A 165 -20.34 2.53 18.39
C LYS A 165 -20.95 3.91 18.44
#